data_30109b6641d4f21c0882a8f9f3415705
#
_entry.id   30109b6641d4f21c0882a8f9f3415705
#
_cell.length_a   1.000
_cell.length_b   1.000
_cell.length_c   1.000
_cell.angle_alpha   90.00
_cell.angle_beta   90.00
_cell.angle_gamma   90.00
#
_symmetry.space_group_name_H-M   'P 1'
#
loop_
_entity.id
_entity.type
_entity.pdbx_description
1 polymer ?
#
loop_
_entity_poly.entity_id
_entity_poly.type
_entity_poly.pdbx_seq_one_letter_code
_entity_poly.pdbx_strand_id
1 'polypeptide(L)'
;MDQTKTPRYGATEPRLHSPYLKGPNRGDEIAQLAESIGLPLLPWQDFVIRDMTSVDADNMFIRKTSLVLCARQQGKTHLARMMMLGHMFLFDSPNILIMSSNRSMALDTFRQVCYAIEGSADLSRQVKQIRYANGTESIEL
;
A
#
# COMPACT_ATOMS: atom_id res chain seq x y z
N MET A 1 -9.95 -15.28 35.49
CA MET A 1 -8.74 -15.68 34.74
C MET A 1 -8.74 -14.92 33.42
N ASP A 2 -8.09 -13.80 33.44
CA ASP A 2 -7.99 -12.92 32.26
C ASP A 2 -6.76 -13.37 31.44
N GLN A 3 -7.01 -14.08 30.37
CA GLN A 3 -5.99 -14.34 29.38
C GLN A 3 -6.11 -13.28 28.29
N THR A 4 -5.48 -12.14 28.49
CA THR A 4 -5.14 -11.20 27.44
C THR A 4 -4.26 -11.95 26.42
N LYS A 5 -4.90 -12.56 25.43
CA LYS A 5 -4.19 -13.18 24.31
C LYS A 5 -3.51 -12.07 23.54
N THR A 6 -2.22 -11.90 23.78
CA THR A 6 -1.37 -11.08 22.91
C THR A 6 -1.59 -11.54 21.47
N PRO A 7 -1.91 -10.64 20.54
CA PRO A 7 -2.10 -11.01 19.14
C PRO A 7 -0.85 -11.76 18.64
N ARG A 8 -1.03 -12.98 18.14
CA ARG A 8 0.07 -13.74 17.52
C ARG A 8 0.17 -13.29 16.07
N TYR A 9 1.07 -12.38 15.80
CA TYR A 9 1.49 -12.07 14.45
C TYR A 9 2.41 -13.19 13.94
N GLY A 10 2.39 -13.46 12.63
CA GLY A 10 3.38 -14.30 11.97
C GLY A 10 4.77 -13.66 11.98
N ALA A 11 5.70 -14.18 11.17
CA ALA A 11 7.01 -13.56 11.01
C ALA A 11 6.85 -12.11 10.53
N THR A 12 7.56 -11.19 11.18
CA THR A 12 7.54 -9.76 10.85
C THR A 12 8.54 -9.41 9.75
N GLU A 13 9.58 -10.24 9.60
CA GLU A 13 10.60 -10.09 8.57
C GLU A 13 10.52 -11.26 7.58
N PRO A 14 10.74 -11.02 6.29
CA PRO A 14 10.80 -12.08 5.29
C PRO A 14 11.94 -13.05 5.58
N ARG A 15 11.72 -14.34 5.33
CA ARG A 15 12.77 -15.36 5.45
C ARG A 15 13.92 -15.14 4.47
N LEU A 16 13.60 -14.64 3.28
CA LEU A 16 14.56 -14.28 2.23
C LEU A 16 14.25 -12.87 1.77
N HIS A 17 15.23 -12.02 1.78
CA HIS A 17 15.10 -10.65 1.27
C HIS A 17 16.44 -10.10 0.78
N SER A 18 16.38 -9.10 -0.08
CA SER A 18 17.54 -8.27 -0.43
C SER A 18 18.07 -7.57 0.82
N PRO A 19 19.34 -7.16 0.87
CA PRO A 19 19.84 -6.37 1.98
C PRO A 19 18.91 -5.20 2.28
N TYR A 20 18.41 -5.12 3.53
CA TYR A 20 17.50 -4.08 3.97
C TYR A 20 18.19 -2.72 3.96
N LEU A 21 17.56 -1.72 3.38
CA LEU A 21 18.07 -0.37 3.33
C LEU A 21 17.73 0.37 4.63
N LYS A 22 18.76 0.66 5.45
CA LYS A 22 18.59 1.32 6.76
C LYS A 22 18.57 2.86 6.68
N GLY A 23 18.61 3.41 5.47
CA GLY A 23 18.60 4.86 5.25
C GLY A 23 17.22 5.49 5.38
N PRO A 24 17.10 6.77 4.98
CA PRO A 24 15.81 7.45 4.94
C PRO A 24 14.80 6.69 4.08
N ASN A 25 13.52 6.71 4.49
CA ASN A 25 12.42 6.12 3.74
C ASN A 25 11.15 6.93 3.94
N ARG A 26 10.17 6.74 3.08
CA ARG A 26 8.86 7.37 3.16
C ARG A 26 7.76 6.43 3.68
N GLY A 27 8.15 5.31 4.27
CA GLY A 27 7.23 4.32 4.83
C GLY A 27 6.43 4.86 6.02
N ASP A 28 6.99 5.76 6.80
CA ASP A 28 6.28 6.42 7.91
C ASP A 28 5.07 7.21 7.42
N GLU A 29 5.15 7.88 6.28
CA GLU A 29 4.04 8.63 5.69
C GLU A 29 2.89 7.68 5.32
N ILE A 30 3.21 6.52 4.74
CA ILE A 30 2.20 5.49 4.40
C ILE A 30 1.61 4.87 5.67
N ALA A 31 2.42 4.60 6.70
CA ALA A 31 1.93 4.06 7.97
C ALA A 31 0.97 5.04 8.65
N GLN A 32 1.28 6.33 8.68
CA GLN A 32 0.41 7.37 9.21
C GLN A 32 -0.89 7.51 8.41
N LEU A 33 -0.81 7.46 7.08
CA LEU A 33 -2.00 7.45 6.23
C LEU A 33 -2.88 6.23 6.55
N ALA A 34 -2.29 5.04 6.65
CA ALA A 34 -2.98 3.79 6.98
C ALA A 34 -3.75 3.89 8.32
N GLU A 35 -3.09 4.40 9.34
CA GLU A 35 -3.73 4.64 10.66
C GLU A 35 -4.87 5.66 10.55
N SER A 36 -4.66 6.77 9.85
CA SER A 36 -5.66 7.86 9.74
C SER A 36 -6.95 7.43 9.05
N ILE A 37 -6.87 6.46 8.14
CA ILE A 37 -8.04 5.92 7.42
C ILE A 37 -8.58 4.62 8.02
N GLY A 38 -8.07 4.21 9.20
CA GLY A 38 -8.52 3.00 9.89
C GLY A 38 -8.11 1.68 9.22
N LEU A 39 -7.04 1.70 8.44
CA LEU A 39 -6.50 0.55 7.69
C LEU A 39 -5.03 0.30 8.06
N PRO A 40 -4.70 0.05 9.35
CA PRO A 40 -3.31 -0.06 9.81
C PRO A 40 -2.55 -1.18 9.10
N LEU A 41 -1.25 -0.99 8.98
CA LEU A 41 -0.35 -1.99 8.42
C LEU A 41 -0.09 -3.13 9.41
N LEU A 42 0.02 -4.34 8.91
CA LEU A 42 0.61 -5.45 9.68
C LEU A 42 2.13 -5.23 9.82
N PRO A 43 2.77 -5.74 10.88
CA PRO A 43 4.21 -5.54 11.11
C PRO A 43 5.09 -5.92 9.91
N TRP A 44 4.80 -7.01 9.20
CA TRP A 44 5.56 -7.40 8.02
C TRP A 44 5.34 -6.46 6.83
N GLN A 45 4.15 -5.87 6.70
CA GLN A 45 3.83 -4.89 5.65
C GLN A 45 4.60 -3.58 5.90
N ASP A 46 4.64 -3.13 7.15
CA ASP A 46 5.42 -1.96 7.55
C ASP A 46 6.91 -2.16 7.25
N PHE A 47 7.48 -3.32 7.60
CA PHE A 47 8.86 -3.67 7.29
C PHE A 47 9.15 -3.58 5.77
N VAL A 48 8.28 -4.17 4.96
CA VAL A 48 8.45 -4.20 3.50
C VAL A 48 8.28 -2.80 2.89
N ILE A 49 7.26 -2.06 3.32
CA ILE A 49 6.99 -0.70 2.81
C ILE A 49 8.17 0.24 3.07
N ARG A 50 8.79 0.17 4.24
CA ARG A 50 9.99 0.98 4.56
C ARG A 50 11.15 0.70 3.62
N ASP A 51 11.42 -0.55 3.30
CA ASP A 51 12.47 -0.89 2.33
C ASP A 51 12.08 -0.48 0.90
N MET A 52 10.84 -0.72 0.48
CA MET A 52 10.36 -0.36 -0.85
C MET A 52 10.37 1.16 -1.10
N THR A 53 10.13 1.95 -0.07
CA THR A 53 10.07 3.41 -0.13
C THR A 53 11.34 4.10 0.35
N SER A 54 12.45 3.36 0.44
CA SER A 54 13.76 3.93 0.75
C SER A 54 14.18 4.95 -0.31
N VAL A 55 14.70 6.08 0.13
CA VAL A 55 15.09 7.21 -0.73
C VAL A 55 16.56 7.56 -0.58
N ASP A 56 17.13 8.12 -1.63
CA ASP A 56 18.48 8.67 -1.66
C ASP A 56 18.51 10.13 -1.16
N ALA A 57 19.67 10.78 -1.28
CA ALA A 57 19.87 12.16 -0.86
C ALA A 57 19.00 13.18 -1.63
N ASP A 58 18.56 12.84 -2.84
CA ASP A 58 17.69 13.66 -3.68
C ASP A 58 16.20 13.32 -3.49
N ASN A 59 15.87 12.54 -2.43
CA ASN A 59 14.52 12.06 -2.13
C ASN A 59 13.91 11.18 -3.24
N MET A 60 14.75 10.51 -4.03
CA MET A 60 14.32 9.61 -5.09
C MET A 60 14.32 8.16 -4.58
N PHE A 61 13.30 7.38 -4.96
CA PHE A 61 13.23 5.99 -4.57
C PHE A 61 14.41 5.17 -5.09
N ILE A 62 15.14 4.53 -4.17
CA ILE A 62 16.25 3.64 -4.49
C ILE A 62 15.76 2.35 -5.13
N ARG A 63 14.66 1.77 -4.59
CA ARG A 63 14.03 0.55 -5.12
C ARG A 63 13.14 0.89 -6.32
N LYS A 64 13.66 0.75 -7.53
CA LYS A 64 12.87 0.93 -8.77
C LYS A 64 11.94 -0.24 -9.07
N THR A 65 12.28 -1.43 -8.57
CA THR A 65 11.50 -2.65 -8.71
C THR A 65 11.51 -3.41 -7.40
N SER A 66 10.35 -3.89 -6.98
CA SER A 66 10.22 -4.71 -5.78
C SER A 66 9.38 -5.94 -6.07
N LEU A 67 9.81 -7.09 -5.56
CA LEU A 67 9.08 -8.34 -5.64
C LEU A 67 8.71 -8.79 -4.23
N VAL A 68 7.42 -9.03 -4.00
CA VAL A 68 6.91 -9.57 -2.74
C VAL A 68 6.24 -10.91 -3.01
N LEU A 69 6.82 -11.97 -2.46
CA LEU A 69 6.31 -13.33 -2.57
C LEU A 69 5.88 -13.82 -1.18
N CYS A 70 4.60 -14.05 -0.99
CA CYS A 70 4.07 -14.66 0.23
C CYS A 70 2.83 -15.51 -0.06
N ALA A 71 2.43 -16.36 0.89
CA ALA A 71 1.28 -17.23 0.76
C ALA A 71 -0.02 -16.46 0.50
N ARG A 72 -1.06 -17.18 0.08
CA ARG A 72 -2.41 -16.60 -0.07
C ARG A 72 -2.94 -16.09 1.28
N GLN A 73 -3.80 -15.09 1.23
CA GLN A 73 -4.50 -14.52 2.39
C GLN A 73 -3.58 -13.94 3.47
N GLN A 74 -2.36 -13.53 3.12
CA GLN A 74 -1.40 -12.91 4.04
C GLN A 74 -1.39 -11.38 3.98
N GLY A 75 -2.30 -10.77 3.22
CA GLY A 75 -2.43 -9.31 3.16
C GLY A 75 -1.66 -8.62 2.02
N LYS A 76 -1.26 -9.35 0.95
CA LYS A 76 -0.61 -8.75 -0.24
C LYS A 76 -1.43 -7.63 -0.87
N THR A 77 -2.74 -7.84 -1.01
CA THR A 77 -3.64 -6.85 -1.60
C THR A 77 -3.72 -5.59 -0.75
N HIS A 78 -3.67 -5.74 0.58
CA HIS A 78 -3.62 -4.59 1.48
C HIS A 78 -2.30 -3.81 1.32
N LEU A 79 -1.16 -4.51 1.26
CA LEU A 79 0.13 -3.90 0.95
C LEU A 79 0.07 -3.09 -0.36
N ALA A 80 -0.42 -3.70 -1.44
CA ALA A 80 -0.56 -3.04 -2.74
C ALA A 80 -1.49 -1.82 -2.66
N ARG A 81 -2.64 -1.94 -1.98
CA ARG A 81 -3.58 -0.83 -1.77
C ARG A 81 -2.91 0.34 -1.06
N MET A 82 -2.17 0.09 0.01
CA MET A 82 -1.50 1.16 0.76
C MET A 82 -0.37 1.81 -0.03
N MET A 83 0.38 1.03 -0.82
CA MET A 83 1.37 1.59 -1.76
C MET A 83 0.70 2.48 -2.81
N MET A 84 -0.42 2.05 -3.39
CA MET A 84 -1.17 2.88 -4.35
C MET A 84 -1.67 4.18 -3.73
N LEU A 85 -2.29 4.13 -2.55
CA LEU A 85 -2.73 5.33 -1.84
C LEU A 85 -1.56 6.27 -1.51
N GLY A 86 -0.41 5.72 -1.11
CA GLY A 86 0.81 6.49 -0.89
C GLY A 86 1.28 7.19 -2.16
N HIS A 87 1.33 6.48 -3.28
CA HIS A 87 1.70 7.07 -4.57
C HIS A 87 0.69 8.11 -5.07
N MET A 88 -0.60 7.92 -4.80
CA MET A 88 -1.66 8.86 -5.19
C MET A 88 -1.62 10.15 -4.37
N PHE A 89 -1.56 10.04 -3.04
CA PHE A 89 -1.86 11.16 -2.14
C PHE A 89 -0.63 11.74 -1.41
N LEU A 90 0.51 11.04 -1.41
CA LEU A 90 1.71 11.46 -0.68
C LEU A 90 2.91 11.71 -1.60
N PHE A 91 3.00 11.01 -2.72
CA PHE A 91 4.20 11.02 -3.56
C PHE A 91 4.00 11.70 -4.92
N ASP A 92 2.82 12.24 -5.18
CA ASP A 92 2.46 12.94 -6.43
C ASP A 92 2.84 12.18 -7.70
N SER A 93 2.65 10.86 -7.67
CA SER A 93 3.00 10.03 -8.82
C SER A 93 2.04 10.30 -9.98
N PRO A 94 2.54 10.71 -11.15
CA PRO A 94 1.68 11.21 -12.24
C PRO A 94 0.79 10.13 -12.85
N ASN A 95 1.23 8.86 -12.79
CA ASN A 95 0.48 7.72 -13.32
C ASN A 95 0.72 6.48 -12.47
N ILE A 96 -0.36 5.80 -12.12
CA ILE A 96 -0.32 4.53 -11.38
C ILE A 96 -1.13 3.50 -12.16
N LEU A 97 -0.51 2.37 -12.50
CA LEU A 97 -1.15 1.29 -13.24
C LEU A 97 -1.28 0.05 -12.35
N ILE A 98 -2.49 -0.48 -12.25
CA ILE A 98 -2.78 -1.75 -11.58
C ILE A 98 -2.95 -2.85 -12.61
N MET A 99 -2.19 -3.91 -12.47
CA MET A 99 -2.30 -5.09 -13.32
C MET A 99 -2.48 -6.35 -12.47
N SER A 100 -3.20 -7.32 -13.00
CA SER A 100 -3.37 -8.63 -12.36
C SER A 100 -3.44 -9.73 -13.41
N SER A 101 -3.46 -10.99 -12.96
CA SER A 101 -3.56 -12.16 -13.86
C SER A 101 -4.86 -12.19 -14.66
N ASN A 102 -5.91 -11.56 -14.17
CA ASN A 102 -7.17 -11.37 -14.90
C ASN A 102 -7.84 -10.05 -14.47
N ARG A 103 -8.79 -9.60 -15.30
CA ARG A 103 -9.50 -8.33 -15.09
C ARG A 103 -10.28 -8.28 -13.78
N SER A 104 -10.93 -9.39 -13.40
CA SER A 104 -11.74 -9.43 -12.17
C SER A 104 -10.89 -9.11 -10.94
N MET A 105 -9.70 -9.71 -10.82
CA MET A 105 -8.79 -9.46 -9.70
C MET A 105 -8.23 -8.03 -9.70
N ALA A 106 -7.96 -7.46 -10.88
CA ALA A 106 -7.55 -6.05 -10.98
C ALA A 106 -8.68 -5.12 -10.51
N LEU A 107 -9.93 -5.41 -10.92
CA LEU A 107 -11.12 -4.66 -10.49
C LEU A 107 -11.37 -4.77 -8.99
N ASP A 108 -11.15 -5.94 -8.38
CA ASP A 108 -11.31 -6.10 -6.94
C ASP A 108 -10.32 -5.22 -6.17
N THR A 109 -9.08 -5.13 -6.64
CA THR A 109 -8.09 -4.23 -6.07
C THR A 109 -8.48 -2.76 -6.28
N PHE A 110 -8.92 -2.38 -7.47
CA PHE A 110 -9.42 -1.04 -7.78
C PHE A 110 -10.57 -0.64 -6.86
N ARG A 111 -11.59 -1.51 -6.70
CA ARG A 111 -12.71 -1.26 -5.79
C ARG A 111 -12.27 -1.07 -4.34
N GLN A 112 -11.30 -1.86 -3.86
CA GLN A 112 -10.76 -1.70 -2.51
C GLN A 112 -10.06 -0.35 -2.31
N VAL A 113 -9.40 0.17 -3.34
CA VAL A 113 -8.83 1.53 -3.32
C VAL A 113 -9.94 2.57 -3.27
N CYS A 114 -10.97 2.43 -4.13
CA CYS A 114 -12.13 3.33 -4.12
C CYS A 114 -12.83 3.36 -2.76
N TYR A 115 -13.08 2.21 -2.14
CA TYR A 115 -13.68 2.16 -0.80
C TYR A 115 -12.84 2.84 0.27
N ALA A 116 -11.53 2.70 0.22
CA ALA A 116 -10.64 3.39 1.15
C ALA A 116 -10.71 4.92 0.98
N ILE A 117 -10.78 5.39 -0.27
CA ILE A 117 -10.93 6.82 -0.60
C ILE A 117 -12.29 7.34 -0.13
N GLU A 118 -13.37 6.65 -0.50
CA GLU A 118 -14.76 7.04 -0.17
C GLU A 118 -15.01 7.01 1.35
N GLY A 119 -14.33 6.14 2.08
CA GLY A 119 -14.38 6.04 3.54
C GLY A 119 -13.64 7.16 4.28
N SER A 120 -12.85 7.99 3.58
CA SER A 120 -12.08 9.09 4.15
C SER A 120 -12.48 10.42 3.53
N ALA A 121 -13.02 11.35 4.34
CA ALA A 121 -13.40 12.68 3.88
C ALA A 121 -12.20 13.47 3.31
N ASP A 122 -11.01 13.26 3.86
CA ASP A 122 -9.79 13.95 3.44
C ASP A 122 -9.29 13.45 2.08
N LEU A 123 -9.33 12.15 1.83
CA LEU A 123 -8.97 11.57 0.54
C LEU A 123 -10.03 11.89 -0.52
N SER A 124 -11.31 11.75 -0.18
CA SER A 124 -12.42 12.03 -1.11
C SER A 124 -12.40 13.46 -1.65
N ARG A 125 -12.01 14.44 -0.83
CA ARG A 125 -11.92 15.85 -1.27
C ARG A 125 -10.83 16.12 -2.30
N GLN A 126 -9.83 15.26 -2.40
CA GLN A 126 -8.72 15.39 -3.34
C GLN A 126 -9.01 14.71 -4.69
N VAL A 127 -10.07 13.89 -4.76
CA VAL A 127 -10.44 13.16 -5.97
C VAL A 127 -11.39 13.99 -6.82
N LYS A 128 -11.02 14.24 -8.08
CA LYS A 128 -11.86 14.90 -9.05
C LYS A 128 -12.95 13.96 -9.60
N GLN A 129 -12.56 12.75 -9.96
CA GLN A 129 -13.46 11.79 -10.57
C GLN A 129 -13.02 10.34 -10.33
N ILE A 130 -14.00 9.48 -10.07
CA ILE A 130 -13.83 8.00 -10.15
C ILE A 130 -14.69 7.50 -11.31
N ARG A 131 -14.09 6.79 -12.24
CA ARG A 131 -14.78 6.16 -13.38
C ARG A 131 -14.88 4.67 -13.15
N TYR A 132 -16.09 4.14 -13.16
CA TYR A 132 -16.39 2.71 -13.03
C TYR A 132 -16.75 2.04 -14.36
N ALA A 133 -16.64 2.77 -15.49
CA ALA A 133 -17.03 2.26 -16.79
C ALA A 133 -16.09 1.16 -17.27
N ASN A 134 -16.68 0.05 -17.76
CA ASN A 134 -15.95 -1.13 -18.22
C ASN A 134 -14.84 -0.80 -19.22
N GLY A 135 -13.59 -1.12 -18.85
CA GLY A 135 -12.40 -0.93 -19.68
C GLY A 135 -11.76 0.46 -19.58
N THR A 136 -12.34 1.37 -18.77
CA THR A 136 -11.80 2.72 -18.55
C THR A 136 -11.82 3.09 -17.06
N GLU A 137 -11.77 2.09 -16.18
CA GLU A 137 -11.77 2.30 -14.74
C GLU A 137 -10.54 3.16 -14.35
N SER A 138 -10.79 4.27 -13.68
CA SER A 138 -9.73 5.22 -13.28
C SER A 138 -10.14 6.08 -12.10
N ILE A 139 -9.13 6.58 -11.39
CA ILE A 139 -9.27 7.60 -10.35
C ILE A 139 -8.41 8.77 -10.79
N GLU A 140 -8.99 9.97 -10.81
CA GLU A 140 -8.34 11.22 -11.18
C GLU A 140 -8.31 12.14 -9.95
N LEU A 141 -7.11 12.62 -9.61
CA LEU A 141 -6.86 13.58 -8.52
C LEU A 141 -6.78 15.02 -9.04
#